data_66a0792d66557a7aa29f36f3501bc728
#
_entry.id   66a0792d66557a7aa29f36f3501bc728
#
_cell.length_a   1.000
_cell.length_b   1.000
_cell.length_c   1.000
_cell.angle_alpha   90.00
_cell.angle_beta   90.00
_cell.angle_gamma   90.00
#
_symmetry.space_group_name_H-M   'P 1'
#
loop_
_entity.id
_entity.type
_entity.pdbx_description
1 polymer ?
#
loop_
_entity_poly.entity_id
_entity_poly.type
_entity_poly.pdbx_seq_one_letter_code
_entity_poly.pdbx_strand_id
1 'polypeptide(L)'
;MNYQVIIQPTAFQEIESSYRWMCDNLSAEVANNLYYQLEDAIASLKKFPTRCSIAPESTKLGREIRQLWVEKQRKYRVLFVVEDDIVAIIHVRHSRQSYLDEESE
;
A
#
# COMPACT_ATOMS: atom_id res chain seq x y z
N MET A 1 1.69 -21.81 -1.71
CA MET A 1 2.48 -21.19 -2.77
C MET A 1 2.94 -19.81 -2.33
N ASN A 2 4.19 -19.49 -2.56
CA ASN A 2 4.72 -18.19 -2.19
C ASN A 2 4.79 -17.28 -3.40
N TYR A 3 4.39 -16.04 -3.19
CA TYR A 3 4.47 -15.01 -4.21
C TYR A 3 5.71 -14.17 -4.01
N GLN A 4 6.24 -13.63 -5.08
CA GLN A 4 7.31 -12.64 -5.02
C GLN A 4 6.66 -11.26 -4.92
N VAL A 5 7.03 -10.48 -3.89
CA VAL A 5 6.48 -9.15 -3.71
C VAL A 5 7.48 -8.11 -4.20
N ILE A 6 7.03 -7.24 -5.09
CA ILE A 6 7.85 -6.20 -5.68
C ILE A 6 7.21 -4.85 -5.35
N ILE A 7 7.99 -3.92 -4.81
CA ILE A 7 7.50 -2.57 -4.52
C ILE A 7 7.92 -1.67 -5.68
N GLN A 8 6.93 -1.14 -6.40
CA GLN A 8 7.22 -0.29 -7.54
C GLN A 8 7.71 1.09 -7.09
N PRO A 9 8.45 1.80 -7.94
CA PRO A 9 9.07 3.08 -7.55
C PRO A 9 8.10 4.10 -6.97
N THR A 10 6.91 4.24 -7.55
CA THR A 10 5.91 5.18 -7.03
C THR A 10 5.52 4.84 -5.60
N ALA A 11 5.25 3.55 -5.35
CA ALA A 11 4.88 3.11 -4.01
C ALA A 11 6.03 3.35 -3.03
N PHE A 12 7.25 3.07 -3.45
CA PHE A 12 8.41 3.28 -2.62
C PHE A 12 8.56 4.76 -2.24
N GLN A 13 8.37 5.65 -3.20
CA GLN A 13 8.43 7.09 -2.95
C GLN A 13 7.33 7.54 -2.00
N GLU A 14 6.15 6.97 -2.12
CA GLU A 14 5.04 7.29 -1.23
C GLU A 14 5.33 6.87 0.20
N ILE A 15 5.95 5.70 0.37
CA ILE A 15 6.36 5.24 1.70
C ILE A 15 7.37 6.20 2.30
N GLU A 16 8.39 6.59 1.52
CA GLU A 16 9.41 7.52 1.99
C GLU A 16 8.83 8.88 2.35
N SER A 17 7.94 9.40 1.51
CA SER A 17 7.33 10.70 1.76
C SER A 17 6.50 10.69 3.04
N SER A 18 5.74 9.63 3.25
CA SER A 18 4.95 9.48 4.47
C SER A 18 5.85 9.40 5.70
N TYR A 19 6.93 8.65 5.59
CA TYR A 19 7.87 8.49 6.70
C TYR A 19 8.47 9.85 7.08
N ARG A 20 8.95 10.61 6.09
CA ARG A 20 9.52 11.92 6.34
C ARG A 20 8.51 12.87 6.96
N TRP A 21 7.30 12.87 6.40
CA TRP A 21 6.26 13.76 6.93
C TRP A 21 6.00 13.48 8.41
N MET A 22 5.95 12.21 8.78
CA MET A 22 5.70 11.85 10.16
C MET A 22 6.89 12.20 11.06
N CYS A 23 8.12 12.04 10.57
CA CYS A 23 9.29 12.44 11.34
C CYS A 23 9.28 13.94 11.61
N ASP A 24 8.90 14.72 10.60
CA ASP A 24 8.93 16.18 10.69
C ASP A 24 7.76 16.74 11.50
N ASN A 25 6.61 16.10 11.44
CA ASN A 25 5.38 16.65 12.02
C ASN A 25 4.89 15.93 13.26
N LEU A 26 5.33 14.72 13.49
CA LEU A 26 4.92 13.94 14.65
C LEU A 26 6.14 13.55 15.46
N SER A 27 6.70 12.38 15.22
CA SER A 27 7.92 11.95 15.89
C SER A 27 8.55 10.81 15.11
N ALA A 28 9.85 10.60 15.35
CA ALA A 28 10.56 9.47 14.76
C ALA A 28 9.96 8.14 15.24
N GLU A 29 9.50 8.09 16.47
CA GLU A 29 8.92 6.87 17.02
C GLU A 29 7.64 6.49 16.27
N VAL A 30 6.75 7.47 16.04
CA VAL A 30 5.51 7.23 15.29
C VAL A 30 5.83 6.79 13.86
N ALA A 31 6.80 7.46 13.24
CA ALA A 31 7.20 7.13 11.87
C ALA A 31 7.75 5.71 11.77
N ASN A 32 8.59 5.32 12.72
CA ASN A 32 9.17 3.98 12.72
C ASN A 32 8.11 2.91 12.96
N ASN A 33 7.15 3.17 13.84
CA ASN A 33 6.08 2.21 14.10
C ASN A 33 5.26 1.96 12.85
N LEU A 34 4.91 3.00 12.11
CA LEU A 34 4.18 2.83 10.87
C LEU A 34 5.01 2.09 9.85
N TYR A 35 6.29 2.42 9.75
CA TYR A 35 7.17 1.76 8.79
C TYR A 35 7.20 0.25 9.02
N TYR A 36 7.33 -0.17 10.28
CA TYR A 36 7.34 -1.59 10.60
C TYR A 36 6.01 -2.26 10.30
N GLN A 37 4.90 -1.56 10.56
CA GLN A 37 3.59 -2.09 10.23
C GLN A 37 3.39 -2.25 8.73
N LEU A 38 3.90 -1.30 7.95
CA LEU A 38 3.88 -1.39 6.50
C LEU A 38 4.70 -2.57 6.00
N GLU A 39 5.90 -2.75 6.56
CA GLU A 39 6.73 -3.89 6.18
C GLU A 39 6.04 -5.22 6.45
N ASP A 40 5.43 -5.35 7.62
CA ASP A 40 4.73 -6.58 7.99
C ASP A 40 3.55 -6.82 7.06
N ALA A 41 2.78 -5.78 6.76
CA ALA A 41 1.62 -5.91 5.88
C ALA A 41 2.05 -6.35 4.48
N ILE A 42 3.08 -5.71 3.94
CA ILE A 42 3.58 -6.03 2.61
C ILE A 42 4.14 -7.46 2.58
N ALA A 43 4.88 -7.85 3.62
CA ALA A 43 5.43 -9.19 3.69
C ALA A 43 4.34 -10.25 3.75
N SER A 44 3.19 -9.94 4.35
CA SER A 44 2.09 -10.88 4.45
C SER A 44 1.50 -11.23 3.09
N LEU A 45 1.74 -10.41 2.07
CA LEU A 45 1.22 -10.64 0.73
C LEU A 45 1.96 -11.75 -0.01
N LYS A 46 3.01 -12.29 0.56
CA LYS A 46 3.69 -13.46 -0.02
C LYS A 46 2.79 -14.69 0.00
N LYS A 47 1.77 -14.71 0.84
CA LYS A 47 0.84 -15.84 0.94
C LYS A 47 -0.59 -15.35 0.78
N PHE A 48 -1.32 -15.99 -0.12
CA PHE A 48 -2.75 -15.72 -0.36
C PHE A 48 -3.07 -14.23 -0.55
N PRO A 49 -2.38 -13.53 -1.47
CA PRO A 49 -2.69 -12.11 -1.67
C PRO A 49 -4.13 -11.88 -2.16
N THR A 50 -4.73 -12.89 -2.80
CA THR A 50 -6.10 -12.77 -3.30
C THR A 50 -7.15 -12.83 -2.20
N ARG A 51 -6.74 -13.02 -0.95
CA ARG A 51 -7.68 -12.88 0.19
C ARG A 51 -8.09 -11.43 0.39
N CYS A 52 -7.31 -10.50 -0.13
CA CYS A 52 -7.58 -9.07 0.03
C CYS A 52 -8.68 -8.61 -0.92
N SER A 53 -9.48 -7.63 -0.49
CA SER A 53 -10.60 -7.16 -1.28
C SER A 53 -10.14 -6.35 -2.48
N ILE A 54 -11.04 -6.24 -3.48
CA ILE A 54 -10.81 -5.40 -4.64
C ILE A 54 -10.95 -3.94 -4.21
N ALA A 55 -10.00 -3.12 -4.62
CA ALA A 55 -10.00 -1.70 -4.28
C ALA A 55 -10.99 -0.94 -5.17
N PRO A 56 -11.60 0.15 -4.66
CA PRO A 56 -12.50 0.97 -5.49
C PRO A 56 -11.83 1.51 -6.74
N GLU A 57 -10.53 1.73 -6.69
CA GLU A 57 -9.77 2.25 -7.83
C GLU A 57 -9.77 1.33 -9.04
N SER A 58 -10.07 0.04 -8.84
CA SER A 58 -10.03 -0.95 -9.92
C SER A 58 -10.89 -0.54 -11.10
N THR A 59 -12.11 -0.07 -10.84
CA THR A 59 -13.03 0.29 -11.90
C THR A 59 -12.49 1.47 -12.71
N LYS A 60 -11.98 2.49 -12.02
CA LYS A 60 -11.52 3.69 -12.71
C LYS A 60 -10.22 3.47 -13.46
N LEU A 61 -9.34 2.65 -12.92
CA LEU A 61 -8.03 2.43 -13.54
C LEU A 61 -8.04 1.27 -14.53
N GLY A 62 -9.18 0.56 -14.65
CA GLY A 62 -9.33 -0.45 -15.68
C GLY A 62 -8.51 -1.71 -15.46
N ARG A 63 -8.17 -2.03 -14.22
CA ARG A 63 -7.43 -3.25 -13.91
C ARG A 63 -7.80 -3.72 -12.51
N GLU A 64 -7.61 -5.00 -12.25
CA GLU A 64 -7.92 -5.56 -10.95
C GLU A 64 -6.85 -5.14 -9.94
N ILE A 65 -7.23 -4.25 -9.04
CA ILE A 65 -6.35 -3.75 -7.99
C ILE A 65 -6.95 -4.18 -6.65
N ARG A 66 -6.11 -4.76 -5.80
CA ARG A 66 -6.53 -5.17 -4.47
C ARG A 66 -5.97 -4.21 -3.44
N GLN A 67 -6.59 -4.20 -2.27
CA GLN A 67 -6.15 -3.32 -1.17
C GLN A 67 -5.97 -4.12 0.11
N LEU A 68 -4.98 -3.70 0.88
CA LEU A 68 -4.73 -4.22 2.21
C LEU A 68 -4.60 -3.04 3.15
N TRP A 69 -5.51 -2.98 4.12
CA TRP A 69 -5.43 -1.93 5.15
C TRP A 69 -4.32 -2.26 6.12
N VAL A 70 -3.53 -1.24 6.44
CA VAL A 70 -2.45 -1.36 7.42
C VAL A 70 -2.99 -0.87 8.75
N GLU A 71 -2.77 -1.65 9.79
CA GLU A 71 -3.17 -1.37 11.16
C GLU A 71 -4.70 -1.35 11.38
N LYS A 72 -5.08 -1.45 12.64
CA LYS A 72 -6.50 -1.53 13.01
C LYS A 72 -7.26 -0.27 12.72
N GLN A 73 -6.58 0.87 12.74
CA GLN A 73 -7.23 2.17 12.52
C GLN A 73 -7.46 2.48 11.05
N ARG A 74 -6.93 1.65 10.16
CA ARG A 74 -7.14 1.77 8.71
C ARG A 74 -6.77 3.15 8.18
N LYS A 75 -5.61 3.66 8.63
CA LYS A 75 -5.14 4.95 8.15
C LYS A 75 -4.39 4.86 6.83
N TYR A 76 -3.82 3.70 6.52
CA TYR A 76 -3.04 3.51 5.30
C TYR A 76 -3.53 2.29 4.56
N ARG A 77 -3.49 2.37 3.23
CA ARG A 77 -3.82 1.26 2.34
C ARG A 77 -2.64 0.96 1.45
N VAL A 78 -2.37 -0.32 1.27
CA VAL A 78 -1.42 -0.82 0.28
C VAL A 78 -2.23 -1.28 -0.91
N LEU A 79 -1.99 -0.69 -2.08
CA LEU A 79 -2.67 -1.08 -3.32
C LEU A 79 -1.72 -1.91 -4.15
N PHE A 80 -2.22 -3.04 -4.65
CA PHE A 80 -1.35 -3.97 -5.36
C PHE A 80 -2.13 -4.73 -6.44
N VAL A 81 -1.38 -5.27 -7.40
CA VAL A 81 -1.93 -6.17 -8.41
C VAL A 81 -1.22 -7.50 -8.29
N VAL A 82 -1.93 -8.56 -8.65
CA VAL A 82 -1.39 -9.91 -8.64
C VAL A 82 -1.37 -10.42 -10.06
N GLU A 83 -0.19 -10.80 -10.54
CA GLU A 83 -0.01 -11.37 -11.86
C GLU A 83 0.88 -12.60 -11.73
N ASP A 84 0.35 -13.76 -12.10
CA ASP A 84 1.06 -15.03 -11.95
C ASP A 84 1.51 -15.21 -10.50
N ASP A 85 2.80 -15.31 -10.25
CA ASP A 85 3.33 -15.47 -8.89
C ASP A 85 3.96 -14.18 -8.34
N ILE A 86 3.61 -13.04 -8.95
CA ILE A 86 4.15 -11.74 -8.55
C ILE A 86 3.04 -10.86 -7.97
N VAL A 87 3.35 -10.24 -6.84
CA VAL A 87 2.52 -9.19 -6.24
C VAL A 87 3.28 -7.88 -6.43
N ALA A 88 2.71 -6.98 -7.21
CA ALA A 88 3.33 -5.67 -7.46
C ALA A 88 2.61 -4.62 -6.62
N ILE A 89 3.34 -4.03 -5.68
CA ILE A 89 2.81 -2.94 -4.85
C ILE A 89 2.89 -1.67 -5.70
N ILE A 90 1.73 -1.10 -6.02
CA ILE A 90 1.69 0.07 -6.93
C ILE A 90 1.50 1.39 -6.19
N HIS A 91 0.83 1.39 -5.05
CA HIS A 91 0.60 2.61 -4.28
C HIS A 91 0.49 2.30 -2.80
N VAL A 92 0.87 3.28 -1.97
CA VAL A 92 0.60 3.29 -0.54
C VAL A 92 -0.06 4.63 -0.24
N ARG A 93 -1.32 4.60 0.21
CA ARG A 93 -2.15 5.80 0.34
C ARG A 93 -2.66 5.97 1.75
N HIS A 94 -2.69 7.21 2.21
CA HIS A 94 -3.33 7.55 3.47
C HIS A 94 -4.85 7.64 3.25
N SER A 95 -5.63 7.27 4.27
CA SER A 95 -7.09 7.25 4.15
C SER A 95 -7.70 8.63 3.87
N ARG A 96 -6.99 9.70 4.18
CA ARG A 96 -7.45 11.06 3.90
C ARG A 96 -7.24 11.49 2.47
N GLN A 97 -6.46 10.73 1.69
CA GLN A 97 -6.24 11.04 0.29
C GLN A 97 -7.43 10.55 -0.52
N SER A 98 -7.75 11.28 -1.59
CA SER A 98 -8.81 10.87 -2.50
C SER A 98 -8.49 9.53 -3.12
N TYR A 99 -9.51 8.81 -3.56
CA TYR A 99 -9.27 7.60 -4.32
C TYR A 99 -8.58 7.96 -5.63
N LEU A 100 -7.71 7.06 -6.08
CA LEU A 100 -7.00 7.27 -7.32
C LEU A 100 -7.95 7.21 -8.51
N ASP A 101 -7.82 8.19 -9.40
CA ASP A 101 -8.56 8.20 -10.66
C ASP A 101 -7.75 9.04 -11.64
N GLU A 102 -8.33 9.29 -12.82
CA GLU A 102 -7.62 10.03 -13.87
C GLU A 102 -7.27 11.45 -13.47
N GLU A 103 -7.99 12.02 -12.51
CA GLU A 103 -7.78 13.38 -12.07
C GLU A 103 -6.87 13.47 -10.86
N SER A 104 -6.51 12.35 -10.27
CA SER A 104 -5.62 12.32 -9.10
C SER A 104 -4.18 12.47 -9.55
N GLU A 105 -3.45 13.31 -8.88
CA GLU A 105 -2.06 13.54 -9.20
C GLU A 105 -1.12 12.76 -8.31
#